data_47524f6aab4c6fa3e48e590140e538e1
#
_entry.id   47524f6aab4c6fa3e48e590140e538e1
#
_cell.length_a   1.000
_cell.length_b   1.000
_cell.length_c   1.000
_cell.angle_alpha   90.00
_cell.angle_beta   90.00
_cell.angle_gamma   90.00
#
_symmetry.space_group_name_H-M   'P 1'
#
loop_
_entity.id
_entity.type
_entity.pdbx_description
1 polymer ?
#
loop_
_entity_poly.entity_id
_entity_poly.type
_entity_poly.pdbx_seq_one_letter_code
_entity_poly.pdbx_strand_id
1 'polypeptide(L)'
;STPYQSLGARAVNNLSSKLLLSLLPPNAPFFRFVPDKLAMMELEAGKPGSIAEVQDRLGDLERGLAAQIEREALRVPIFEALKLLVATGNALIFRDKDDGTRVFNLNAYCVKRSPEGKLKEIITKEQVRPDDLPEGMNTDATEDKAIDLFTSIKWNGKSYDVFQEALEQEVPGTRG
;
A
#
# COMPACT_ATOMS: atom_id res chain seq x y z
N SER A 1 -17.10 19.98 10.84
CA SER A 1 -18.13 19.83 11.86
C SER A 1 -17.71 18.79 12.88
N THR A 2 -17.65 19.16 14.13
CA THR A 2 -17.34 18.23 15.22
C THR A 2 -18.55 17.32 15.44
N PRO A 3 -18.42 15.99 15.37
CA PRO A 3 -19.57 15.10 15.57
C PRO A 3 -20.07 15.19 17.01
N TYR A 4 -21.37 15.34 17.16
CA TYR A 4 -22.03 15.45 18.47
C TYR A 4 -21.92 14.20 19.34
N GLN A 5 -21.59 13.04 18.73
CA GLN A 5 -21.44 11.76 19.41
C GLN A 5 -20.22 10.99 18.88
N SER A 6 -19.46 10.40 19.79
CA SER A 6 -18.32 9.54 19.47
C SER A 6 -18.70 8.11 19.06
N LEU A 7 -20.01 7.77 19.04
CA LEU A 7 -20.47 6.39 18.80
C LEU A 7 -20.02 5.85 17.45
N GLY A 8 -20.15 6.63 16.37
CA GLY A 8 -19.71 6.24 15.03
C GLY A 8 -18.21 5.99 14.95
N ALA A 9 -17.41 6.90 15.52
CA ALA A 9 -15.96 6.75 15.53
C ALA A 9 -15.51 5.51 16.35
N ARG A 10 -16.18 5.25 17.48
CA ARG A 10 -15.93 4.04 18.30
C ARG A 10 -16.32 2.77 17.55
N ALA A 11 -17.45 2.77 16.83
CA ALA A 11 -17.88 1.63 16.03
C ALA A 11 -16.91 1.32 14.90
N VAL A 12 -16.44 2.34 14.16
CA VAL A 12 -15.41 2.19 13.11
C VAL A 12 -14.12 1.62 13.70
N ASN A 13 -13.61 2.17 14.79
CA ASN A 13 -12.40 1.66 15.44
C ASN A 13 -12.56 0.20 15.90
N ASN A 14 -13.68 -0.14 16.52
CA ASN A 14 -13.94 -1.50 17.00
C ASN A 14 -14.00 -2.50 15.82
N LEU A 15 -14.76 -2.17 14.77
CA LEU A 15 -14.86 -3.02 13.60
C LEU A 15 -13.51 -3.18 12.90
N SER A 16 -12.78 -2.09 12.69
CA SER A 16 -11.45 -2.12 12.06
C SER A 16 -10.44 -2.94 12.86
N SER A 17 -10.49 -2.85 14.21
CA SER A 17 -9.64 -3.69 15.07
C SER A 17 -9.97 -5.18 14.92
N LYS A 18 -11.25 -5.54 14.88
CA LYS A 18 -11.67 -6.94 14.68
C LYS A 18 -11.28 -7.45 13.29
N LEU A 19 -11.43 -6.64 12.26
CA LEU A 19 -10.99 -6.98 10.90
C LEU A 19 -9.48 -7.17 10.85
N LEU A 20 -8.70 -6.27 11.46
CA LEU A 20 -7.25 -6.40 11.52
C LEU A 20 -6.81 -7.70 12.20
N LEU A 21 -7.40 -8.04 13.35
CA LEU A 21 -7.10 -9.29 14.07
C LEU A 21 -7.49 -10.53 13.28
N SER A 22 -8.52 -10.45 12.44
CA SER A 22 -8.95 -11.56 11.57
C SER A 22 -8.04 -11.71 10.34
N LEU A 23 -7.56 -10.59 9.77
CA LEU A 23 -6.70 -10.60 8.58
C LEU A 23 -5.24 -10.90 8.94
N LEU A 24 -4.76 -10.30 10.03
CA LEU A 24 -3.38 -10.40 10.51
C LEU A 24 -3.38 -10.80 11.99
N PRO A 25 -3.73 -12.05 12.34
CA PRO A 25 -3.72 -12.50 13.74
C PRO A 25 -2.29 -12.39 14.31
N PRO A 26 -2.14 -11.88 15.55
CA PRO A 26 -0.84 -11.85 16.20
C PRO A 26 -0.37 -13.27 16.53
N ASN A 27 0.90 -13.55 16.30
CA ASN A 27 1.55 -14.83 16.66
C ASN A 27 0.89 -16.10 16.06
N ALA A 28 0.15 -15.95 14.96
CA ALA A 28 -0.44 -17.07 14.26
C ALA A 28 -0.22 -16.95 12.75
N PRO A 29 0.03 -18.06 12.04
CA PRO A 29 0.11 -18.02 10.58
C PRO A 29 -1.26 -17.64 10.00
N PHE A 30 -1.28 -16.69 9.09
CA PHE A 30 -2.50 -16.17 8.44
C PHE A 30 -2.51 -16.43 6.93
N PHE A 31 -1.46 -17.03 6.40
CA PHE A 31 -1.36 -17.49 5.02
C PHE A 31 -0.52 -18.76 4.94
N ARG A 32 -0.67 -19.49 3.85
CA ARG A 32 0.11 -20.70 3.55
C ARG A 32 0.36 -20.75 2.05
N PHE A 33 1.58 -21.13 1.66
CA PHE A 33 1.89 -21.45 0.28
C PHE A 33 1.41 -22.86 -0.05
N VAL A 34 0.56 -22.97 -1.05
CA VAL A 34 0.08 -24.26 -1.55
C VAL A 34 0.66 -24.44 -2.94
N PRO A 35 1.62 -25.36 -3.12
CA PRO A 35 2.17 -25.66 -4.43
C PRO A 35 1.13 -26.32 -5.33
N ASP A 36 1.29 -26.16 -6.65
CA ASP A 36 0.43 -26.82 -7.62
C ASP A 36 0.54 -28.34 -7.47
N LYS A 37 -0.62 -29.00 -7.37
CA LYS A 37 -0.71 -30.43 -7.17
C LYS A 37 -0.06 -31.24 -8.30
N LEU A 38 -0.18 -30.77 -9.56
CA LEU A 38 0.37 -31.45 -10.71
C LEU A 38 1.91 -31.38 -10.69
N ALA A 39 2.45 -30.20 -10.44
CA ALA A 39 3.90 -30.00 -10.31
C ALA A 39 4.50 -30.83 -9.17
N MET A 40 3.76 -30.99 -8.05
CA MET A 40 4.20 -31.84 -6.94
C MET A 40 4.23 -33.32 -7.29
N MET A 41 3.25 -33.79 -8.07
CA MET A 41 3.24 -35.19 -8.52
C MET A 41 4.37 -35.49 -9.49
N GLU A 42 4.67 -34.58 -10.42
CA GLU A 42 5.81 -34.71 -11.35
C GLU A 42 7.15 -34.72 -10.61
N LEU A 43 7.26 -33.84 -9.61
CA LEU A 43 8.47 -33.76 -8.77
C LEU A 43 8.73 -35.05 -7.99
N GLU A 44 7.69 -35.61 -7.38
CA GLU A 44 7.79 -36.89 -6.62
C GLU A 44 8.09 -38.08 -7.52
N ALA A 45 7.54 -38.10 -8.75
CA ALA A 45 7.84 -39.14 -9.73
C ALA A 45 9.30 -39.10 -10.19
N GLY A 46 9.88 -37.87 -10.26
CA GLY A 46 11.29 -37.69 -10.64
C GLY A 46 12.30 -37.95 -9.50
N LYS A 47 11.89 -37.59 -8.26
CA LYS A 47 12.75 -37.72 -7.07
C LYS A 47 11.87 -38.01 -5.84
N PRO A 48 11.80 -39.28 -5.40
CA PRO A 48 11.01 -39.63 -4.19
C PRO A 48 11.49 -38.85 -2.95
N GLY A 49 10.52 -38.36 -2.17
CA GLY A 49 10.78 -37.53 -0.98
C GLY A 49 10.95 -36.04 -1.21
N SER A 50 10.94 -35.60 -2.48
CA SER A 50 11.09 -34.17 -2.82
C SER A 50 9.92 -33.30 -2.34
N ILE A 51 8.73 -33.86 -2.20
CA ILE A 51 7.55 -33.16 -1.67
C ILE A 51 7.80 -32.65 -0.24
N ALA A 52 8.35 -33.47 0.63
CA ALA A 52 8.65 -33.09 2.00
C ALA A 52 9.67 -31.96 2.08
N GLU A 53 10.73 -32.03 1.24
CA GLU A 53 11.74 -30.98 1.16
C GLU A 53 11.15 -29.66 0.68
N VAL A 54 10.27 -29.67 -0.33
CA VAL A 54 9.60 -28.46 -0.83
C VAL A 54 8.66 -27.88 0.23
N GLN A 55 7.90 -28.71 0.91
CA GLN A 55 6.98 -28.24 1.97
C GLN A 55 7.74 -27.61 3.13
N ASP A 56 8.88 -28.15 3.52
CA ASP A 56 9.72 -27.58 4.59
C ASP A 56 10.27 -26.20 4.18
N ARG A 57 10.81 -26.09 2.96
CA ARG A 57 11.27 -24.80 2.41
C ARG A 57 10.15 -23.77 2.29
N LEU A 58 8.94 -24.16 1.89
CA LEU A 58 7.79 -23.26 1.87
C LEU A 58 7.41 -22.78 3.27
N GLY A 59 7.51 -23.67 4.27
CA GLY A 59 7.32 -23.30 5.66
C GLY A 59 8.36 -22.30 6.17
N ASP A 60 9.62 -22.40 5.73
CA ASP A 60 10.66 -21.41 6.04
C ASP A 60 10.35 -20.04 5.40
N LEU A 61 9.88 -20.03 4.15
CA LEU A 61 9.46 -18.81 3.46
C LEU A 61 8.24 -18.16 4.15
N GLU A 62 7.25 -18.95 4.57
CA GLU A 62 6.08 -18.44 5.31
C GLU A 62 6.52 -17.75 6.61
N ARG A 63 7.41 -18.38 7.37
CA ARG A 63 7.98 -17.80 8.61
C ARG A 63 8.78 -16.53 8.34
N GLY A 64 9.60 -16.54 7.29
CA GLY A 64 10.40 -15.38 6.87
C GLY A 64 9.53 -14.19 6.50
N LEU A 65 8.48 -14.39 5.69
CA LEU A 65 7.54 -13.36 5.31
C LEU A 65 6.71 -12.82 6.48
N ALA A 66 6.25 -13.70 7.38
CA ALA A 66 5.54 -13.28 8.58
C ALA A 66 6.44 -12.38 9.47
N ALA A 67 7.70 -12.76 9.65
CA ALA A 67 8.68 -11.95 10.38
C ALA A 67 8.97 -10.61 9.67
N GLN A 68 8.96 -10.56 8.35
CA GLN A 68 9.12 -9.32 7.58
C GLN A 68 7.94 -8.37 7.80
N ILE A 69 6.70 -8.87 7.74
CA ILE A 69 5.48 -8.09 7.97
C ILE A 69 5.49 -7.44 9.35
N GLU A 70 5.97 -8.16 10.37
CA GLU A 70 6.11 -7.61 11.73
C GLU A 70 7.23 -6.55 11.80
N ARG A 71 8.38 -6.78 11.16
CA ARG A 71 9.50 -5.80 11.13
C ARG A 71 9.11 -4.50 10.44
N GLU A 72 8.31 -4.57 9.38
CA GLU A 72 7.84 -3.40 8.64
C GLU A 72 6.64 -2.70 9.32
N ALA A 73 6.21 -3.18 10.46
CA ALA A 73 5.07 -2.65 11.22
C ALA A 73 3.80 -2.44 10.37
N LEU A 74 3.56 -3.31 9.38
CA LEU A 74 2.45 -3.19 8.42
C LEU A 74 1.06 -3.16 9.07
N ARG A 75 0.93 -3.61 10.32
CA ARG A 75 -0.35 -3.54 11.07
C ARG A 75 -0.88 -2.12 11.22
N VAL A 76 0.01 -1.15 11.38
CA VAL A 76 -0.38 0.26 11.60
C VAL A 76 -1.04 0.85 10.34
N PRO A 77 -0.38 0.86 9.15
CA PRO A 77 -1.01 1.37 7.95
C PRO A 77 -2.23 0.54 7.50
N ILE A 78 -2.23 -0.78 7.70
CA ILE A 78 -3.40 -1.61 7.39
C ILE A 78 -4.58 -1.26 8.29
N PHE A 79 -4.36 -1.02 9.59
CA PHE A 79 -5.43 -0.57 10.48
C PHE A 79 -6.02 0.78 10.05
N GLU A 80 -5.18 1.72 9.64
CA GLU A 80 -5.61 3.00 9.10
C GLU A 80 -6.43 2.82 7.81
N ALA A 81 -5.94 2.01 6.87
CA ALA A 81 -6.66 1.68 5.66
C ALA A 81 -8.02 1.02 5.94
N LEU A 82 -8.11 0.12 6.92
CA LEU A 82 -9.37 -0.51 7.33
C LEU A 82 -10.35 0.50 7.91
N LYS A 83 -9.91 1.48 8.70
CA LYS A 83 -10.77 2.57 9.19
C LYS A 83 -11.36 3.38 8.03
N LEU A 84 -10.51 3.75 7.07
CA LEU A 84 -10.95 4.46 5.87
C LEU A 84 -11.91 3.62 5.04
N LEU A 85 -11.60 2.35 4.82
CA LEU A 85 -12.44 1.42 4.07
C LEU A 85 -13.82 1.26 4.71
N VAL A 86 -13.90 1.09 6.03
CA VAL A 86 -15.15 0.97 6.77
C VAL A 86 -15.96 2.28 6.71
N ALA A 87 -15.31 3.43 6.79
CA ALA A 87 -15.96 4.74 6.82
C ALA A 87 -16.41 5.23 5.43
N THR A 88 -15.60 4.99 4.38
CA THR A 88 -15.78 5.59 3.05
C THR A 88 -15.94 4.59 1.92
N GLY A 89 -15.73 3.29 2.19
CA GLY A 89 -15.78 2.23 1.18
C GLY A 89 -14.53 2.15 0.29
N ASN A 90 -13.55 3.05 0.45
CA ASN A 90 -12.33 3.09 -0.35
C ASN A 90 -11.12 3.54 0.48
N ALA A 91 -9.97 2.98 0.16
CA ALA A 91 -8.67 3.42 0.66
C ALA A 91 -7.62 3.12 -0.40
N LEU A 92 -6.63 3.98 -0.55
CA LEU A 92 -5.46 3.74 -1.39
C LEU A 92 -4.28 3.46 -0.47
N ILE A 93 -3.61 2.32 -0.70
CA ILE A 93 -2.38 1.96 -0.03
C ILE A 93 -1.27 2.04 -1.07
N PHE A 94 -0.24 2.79 -0.76
CA PHE A 94 0.99 2.87 -1.55
C PHE A 94 2.13 2.30 -0.71
N ARG A 95 2.88 1.37 -1.30
CA ARG A 95 4.07 0.80 -0.68
C ARG A 95 5.30 1.19 -1.48
N ASP A 96 6.16 1.95 -0.84
CA ASP A 96 7.49 2.24 -1.31
C ASP A 96 8.49 1.22 -0.76
N LYS A 97 9.62 1.01 -1.46
CA LYS A 97 10.67 0.11 -0.99
C LYS A 97 11.46 0.69 0.17
N ASP A 98 11.67 2.01 0.14
CA ASP A 98 12.57 2.72 1.03
C ASP A 98 11.79 3.46 2.14
N ASP A 99 10.65 4.08 1.78
CA ASP A 99 9.83 4.91 2.68
C ASP A 99 8.68 4.15 3.38
N GLY A 100 8.55 2.84 3.12
CA GLY A 100 7.54 2.01 3.77
C GLY A 100 6.14 2.11 3.16
N THR A 101 5.11 2.03 4.00
CA THR A 101 3.71 1.97 3.54
C THR A 101 2.94 3.22 3.96
N ARG A 102 2.34 3.90 2.97
CA ARG A 102 1.48 5.09 3.16
C ARG A 102 0.04 4.78 2.81
N VAL A 103 -0.88 5.43 3.50
CA VAL A 103 -2.32 5.28 3.28
C VAL A 103 -2.93 6.62 2.92
N PHE A 104 -3.63 6.67 1.81
CA PHE A 104 -4.29 7.88 1.33
C PHE A 104 -5.79 7.81 1.61
N ASN A 105 -6.32 8.87 2.20
CA ASN A 105 -7.76 9.04 2.36
C ASN A 105 -8.43 9.43 1.03
N LEU A 106 -9.75 9.33 0.95
CA LEU A 106 -10.51 9.56 -0.27
C LEU A 106 -10.35 10.98 -0.86
N ASN A 107 -10.00 11.97 -0.04
CA ASN A 107 -9.78 13.35 -0.49
C ASN A 107 -8.35 13.60 -1.02
N ALA A 108 -7.45 12.65 -0.82
CA ALA A 108 -6.04 12.75 -1.17
C ALA A 108 -5.66 11.97 -2.44
N TYR A 109 -6.63 11.38 -3.13
CA TYR A 109 -6.36 10.73 -4.41
C TYR A 109 -7.58 10.71 -5.33
N CYS A 110 -7.33 10.58 -6.61
CA CYS A 110 -8.35 10.26 -7.61
C CYS A 110 -7.86 9.15 -8.55
N VAL A 111 -8.80 8.38 -9.10
CA VAL A 111 -8.52 7.23 -9.95
C VAL A 111 -9.36 7.31 -11.21
N LYS A 112 -8.71 7.24 -12.37
CA LYS A 112 -9.35 7.12 -13.67
C LYS A 112 -9.29 5.67 -14.14
N ARG A 113 -10.44 5.12 -14.50
CA ARG A 113 -10.58 3.76 -15.02
C ARG A 113 -11.15 3.77 -16.43
N SER A 114 -10.87 2.71 -17.20
CA SER A 114 -11.59 2.46 -18.45
C SER A 114 -13.01 1.93 -18.17
N PRO A 115 -13.90 1.87 -19.19
CA PRO A 115 -15.23 1.27 -19.04
C PRO A 115 -15.19 -0.18 -18.54
N GLU A 116 -14.14 -0.92 -18.88
CA GLU A 116 -13.90 -2.31 -18.44
C GLU A 116 -13.31 -2.40 -17.03
N GLY A 117 -13.17 -1.26 -16.32
CA GLY A 117 -12.65 -1.20 -14.96
C GLY A 117 -11.13 -1.18 -14.84
N LYS A 118 -10.37 -1.23 -15.95
CA LYS A 118 -8.90 -1.20 -15.91
C LYS A 118 -8.40 0.16 -15.43
N LEU A 119 -7.42 0.14 -14.55
CA LEU A 119 -6.74 1.33 -14.06
C LEU A 119 -6.00 2.04 -15.21
N LYS A 120 -6.27 3.32 -15.40
CA LYS A 120 -5.62 4.18 -16.40
C LYS A 120 -4.67 5.17 -15.77
N GLU A 121 -5.08 5.77 -14.67
CA GLU A 121 -4.34 6.85 -14.02
C GLU A 121 -4.73 6.93 -12.54
N ILE A 122 -3.74 7.15 -11.69
CA ILE A 122 -3.92 7.53 -10.28
C ILE A 122 -3.22 8.87 -10.10
N ILE A 123 -3.86 9.80 -9.42
CA ILE A 123 -3.23 11.03 -8.97
C ILE A 123 -3.39 11.08 -7.45
N THR A 124 -2.28 11.24 -6.74
CA THR A 124 -2.27 11.48 -5.30
C THR A 124 -1.90 12.91 -5.00
N LYS A 125 -2.38 13.41 -3.85
CA LYS A 125 -2.08 14.73 -3.31
C LYS A 125 -1.49 14.56 -1.91
N GLU A 126 -0.31 15.09 -1.69
CA GLU A 126 0.38 15.10 -0.41
C GLU A 126 0.79 16.52 -0.03
N GLN A 127 1.00 16.75 1.24
CA GLN A 127 1.56 18.01 1.72
C GLN A 127 3.02 17.78 2.12
N VAL A 128 3.92 18.50 1.49
CA VAL A 128 5.36 18.43 1.73
C VAL A 128 5.88 19.79 2.22
N ARG A 129 7.02 19.81 2.85
CA ARG A 129 7.70 21.05 3.21
C ARG A 129 8.53 21.57 2.02
N PRO A 130 8.81 22.88 1.96
CA PRO A 130 9.68 23.43 0.91
C PRO A 130 11.05 22.75 0.81
N ASP A 131 11.63 22.38 1.94
CA ASP A 131 12.94 21.71 2.06
C ASP A 131 12.94 20.24 1.58
N ASP A 132 11.77 19.62 1.48
CA ASP A 132 11.62 18.27 0.93
C ASP A 132 11.59 18.28 -0.63
N LEU A 133 11.52 19.48 -1.25
CA LEU A 133 11.55 19.62 -2.70
C LEU A 133 12.98 19.74 -3.22
N PRO A 134 13.28 19.27 -4.46
CA PRO A 134 14.60 19.39 -5.05
C PRO A 134 15.07 20.84 -5.17
N GLU A 135 16.40 21.05 -5.02
CA GLU A 135 17.03 22.35 -5.23
C GLU A 135 16.70 22.92 -6.62
N GLY A 136 16.30 24.19 -6.66
CA GLY A 136 15.97 24.90 -7.90
C GLY A 136 14.47 25.03 -8.19
N MET A 137 13.59 24.41 -7.40
CA MET A 137 12.18 24.78 -7.40
C MET A 137 12.00 26.12 -6.67
N ASN A 138 11.41 27.09 -7.38
CA ASN A 138 11.29 28.46 -6.88
C ASN A 138 10.21 28.49 -5.76
N THR A 139 10.64 28.34 -4.52
CA THR A 139 9.77 28.41 -3.35
C THR A 139 9.84 29.82 -2.76
N ASP A 140 8.97 30.73 -3.21
CA ASP A 140 8.66 31.96 -2.46
C ASP A 140 7.91 31.68 -1.14
N ALA A 141 7.76 30.40 -0.81
CA ALA A 141 7.09 29.96 0.40
C ALA A 141 8.01 30.16 1.62
N THR A 142 7.52 30.88 2.60
CA THR A 142 8.13 30.89 3.95
C THR A 142 8.26 29.44 4.45
N GLU A 143 9.35 29.11 5.11
CA GLU A 143 9.78 27.78 5.57
C GLU A 143 8.69 26.93 6.26
N ASP A 144 7.64 27.55 6.77
CA ASP A 144 6.56 26.89 7.51
C ASP A 144 5.30 26.55 6.68
N LYS A 145 5.25 26.91 5.38
CA LYS A 145 4.03 26.69 4.59
C LYS A 145 4.10 25.39 3.82
N ALA A 146 3.24 24.44 4.18
CA ALA A 146 3.09 23.18 3.43
C ALA A 146 2.68 23.45 1.97
N ILE A 147 3.32 22.72 1.06
CA ILE A 147 3.12 22.77 -0.39
C ILE A 147 2.39 21.51 -0.82
N ASP A 148 1.39 21.67 -1.68
CA ASP A 148 0.69 20.53 -2.28
C ASP A 148 1.58 19.88 -3.36
N LEU A 149 1.95 18.63 -3.15
CA LEU A 149 2.66 17.77 -4.11
C LEU A 149 1.65 16.82 -4.75
N PHE A 150 1.56 16.84 -6.06
CA PHE A 150 0.75 15.92 -6.84
C PHE A 150 1.64 14.89 -7.52
N THR A 151 1.32 13.59 -7.32
CA THR A 151 2.00 12.50 -8.02
C THR A 151 1.01 11.84 -8.98
N SER A 152 1.32 11.86 -10.27
CA SER A 152 0.55 11.17 -11.31
C SER A 152 1.24 9.87 -11.70
N ILE A 153 0.47 8.78 -11.70
CA ILE A 153 0.86 7.46 -12.15
C ILE A 153 -0.08 7.07 -13.28
N LYS A 154 0.42 7.06 -14.52
CA LYS A 154 -0.41 6.91 -15.72
C LYS A 154 0.05 5.74 -16.58
N TRP A 155 -0.88 4.90 -17.00
CA TRP A 155 -0.60 3.82 -17.93
C TRP A 155 -0.43 4.34 -19.36
N ASN A 156 0.73 4.07 -19.98
CA ASN A 156 1.07 4.50 -21.34
C ASN A 156 0.80 3.43 -22.43
N GLY A 157 0.26 2.27 -22.04
CA GLY A 157 0.03 1.12 -22.92
C GLY A 157 1.04 -0.01 -22.73
N LYS A 158 2.22 0.25 -22.14
CA LYS A 158 3.30 -0.71 -21.92
C LYS A 158 3.78 -0.72 -20.47
N SER A 159 3.91 0.45 -19.87
CA SER A 159 4.38 0.68 -18.50
C SER A 159 3.57 1.78 -17.84
N TYR A 160 3.88 2.08 -16.59
CA TYR A 160 3.35 3.26 -15.91
C TYR A 160 4.39 4.37 -15.95
N ASP A 161 3.97 5.52 -16.46
CA ASP A 161 4.73 6.76 -16.37
C ASP A 161 4.40 7.43 -15.03
N VAL A 162 5.40 7.84 -14.30
CA VAL A 162 5.27 8.54 -13.02
C VAL A 162 5.88 9.92 -13.17
N PHE A 163 5.19 10.96 -12.73
CA PHE A 163 5.74 12.29 -12.60
C PHE A 163 5.11 13.02 -11.41
N GLN A 164 5.84 14.01 -10.89
CA GLN A 164 5.37 14.82 -9.78
C GLN A 164 5.29 16.28 -10.18
N GLU A 165 4.33 16.98 -9.60
CA GLU A 165 4.12 18.42 -9.80
C GLU A 165 3.91 19.09 -8.44
N ALA A 166 4.59 20.21 -8.23
CA ALA A 166 4.41 21.07 -7.08
C ALA A 166 4.53 22.54 -7.56
N LEU A 167 3.77 23.46 -6.95
CA LEU A 167 3.79 24.88 -7.31
C LEU A 167 3.54 25.14 -8.82
N GLU A 168 2.67 24.34 -9.46
CA GLU A 168 2.38 24.40 -10.90
C GLU A 168 3.61 24.12 -11.80
N GLN A 169 4.63 23.45 -11.27
CA GLN A 169 5.85 23.06 -11.96
C GLN A 169 6.13 21.57 -11.79
N GLU A 170 6.63 20.93 -12.86
CA GLU A 170 7.08 19.54 -12.78
C GLU A 170 8.32 19.45 -11.88
N VAL A 171 8.31 18.50 -10.95
CA VAL A 171 9.45 18.26 -10.04
C VAL A 171 10.58 17.59 -10.84
N PRO A 172 11.78 18.18 -10.92
CA PRO A 172 12.89 17.64 -11.70
C PRO A 172 13.29 16.23 -11.27
N GLY A 173 13.57 15.35 -12.25
CA GLY A 173 14.07 14.00 -12.00
C GLY A 173 13.03 12.98 -11.56
N THR A 174 11.75 13.33 -11.52
CA THR A 174 10.68 12.40 -11.09
C THR A 174 10.02 11.66 -12.25
N ARG A 175 10.32 12.02 -13.48
CA ARG A 175 9.77 11.33 -14.66
C ARG A 175 10.49 10.01 -14.92
N GLY A 176 9.76 8.91 -14.79
CA GLY A 176 10.24 7.55 -15.01
C GLY A 176 9.24 6.67 -15.75
#